data_1ca1a20953ed9e1103652e8c0851292e
#
_entry.id   1ca1a20953ed9e1103652e8c0851292e
#
_cell.length_a   1.000
_cell.length_b   1.000
_cell.length_c   1.000
_cell.angle_alpha   90.00
_cell.angle_beta   90.00
_cell.angle_gamma   90.00
#
_symmetry.space_group_name_H-M   'P 1'
#
loop_
_entity.id
_entity.type
_entity.pdbx_description
1 polymer ?
#
loop_
_entity_poly.entity_id
_entity_poly.type
_entity_poly.pdbx_seq_one_letter_code
_entity_poly.pdbx_strand_id
1 'polypeptide(L)'
;MRDLLRLLRLWRPAWPWLLGAVLVSLLTTLANLTLMATAGWFVTAMAVAGATGSAINYFTPSSIIRFTAIVRTGGRWIDRVLGHEATFRLLAATRTALFRRLEAIAPAGLDDLRSSEVGARLKLDVDRLELVFLRLIAPILVALIVGVLVVLVIAWRGDGTLAAAIAAIIVIGALLLPLLLARTSRAAAEREAALASQIQSRTIEHLDGLAALLITGDDRRRSDQLAQQLAERLKAERQVVNRSALAQAMLGIASDAAVMVVLGLGAAAVASARLAGPDLTLLLLLVLSCFE
;
A
#
# COMPACT_ATOMS: atom_id res chain seq x y z
N MET A 1 -8.53 -16.60 -6.07
CA MET A 1 -9.50 -15.78 -6.82
C MET A 1 -10.96 -15.97 -6.39
N ARG A 2 -11.46 -17.20 -6.22
CA ARG A 2 -12.85 -17.44 -5.77
C ARG A 2 -13.17 -16.83 -4.40
N ASP A 3 -12.25 -16.89 -3.47
CA ASP A 3 -12.46 -16.37 -2.11
C ASP A 3 -12.45 -14.83 -2.05
N LEU A 4 -11.63 -14.20 -2.88
CA LEU A 4 -11.64 -12.73 -3.04
C LEU A 4 -12.97 -12.23 -3.61
N LEU A 5 -13.54 -12.93 -4.60
CA LEU A 5 -14.85 -12.60 -5.14
C LEU A 5 -15.98 -12.81 -4.12
N ARG A 6 -15.87 -13.81 -3.23
CA ARG A 6 -16.82 -14.01 -2.13
C ARG A 6 -16.73 -12.88 -1.10
N LEU A 7 -15.52 -12.45 -0.75
CA LEU A 7 -15.30 -11.31 0.14
C LEU A 7 -15.86 -10.02 -0.45
N LEU A 8 -15.61 -9.74 -1.73
CA LEU A 8 -16.14 -8.55 -2.41
C LEU A 8 -17.68 -8.51 -2.42
N ARG A 9 -18.34 -9.66 -2.54
CA ARG A 9 -19.81 -9.74 -2.43
C ARG A 9 -20.31 -9.45 -1.01
N LEU A 10 -19.59 -9.90 -0.01
CA LEU A 10 -19.89 -9.64 1.40
C LEU A 10 -19.76 -8.15 1.74
N TRP A 11 -18.88 -7.43 1.04
CA TRP A 11 -18.59 -6.01 1.23
C TRP A 11 -19.56 -5.07 0.50
N ARG A 12 -20.49 -5.60 -0.25
CA ARG A 12 -21.46 -4.83 -1.05
C ARG A 12 -22.15 -3.67 -0.29
N PRO A 13 -22.55 -3.82 0.98
CA PRO A 13 -23.15 -2.73 1.75
C PRO A 13 -22.17 -1.59 2.06
N ALA A 14 -20.86 -1.87 2.11
CA ALA A 14 -19.81 -0.89 2.39
C ALA A 14 -19.22 -0.23 1.13
N TRP A 15 -19.58 -0.69 -0.08
CA TRP A 15 -19.02 -0.22 -1.34
C TRP A 15 -19.03 1.30 -1.54
N PRO A 16 -20.11 2.04 -1.23
CA PRO A 16 -20.10 3.50 -1.41
C PRO A 16 -18.98 4.17 -0.60
N TRP A 17 -18.73 3.69 0.62
CA TRP A 17 -17.68 4.20 1.49
C TRP A 17 -16.29 3.79 1.01
N LEU A 18 -16.13 2.56 0.53
CA LEU A 18 -14.90 2.04 -0.04
C LEU A 18 -14.51 2.82 -1.31
N LEU A 19 -15.46 3.06 -2.20
CA LEU A 19 -15.26 3.86 -3.41
C LEU A 19 -14.96 5.33 -3.07
N GLY A 20 -15.66 5.91 -2.09
CA GLY A 20 -15.39 7.25 -1.59
C GLY A 20 -13.97 7.40 -1.06
N ALA A 21 -13.49 6.44 -0.26
CA ALA A 21 -12.12 6.41 0.25
C ALA A 21 -11.10 6.35 -0.90
N VAL A 22 -11.29 5.45 -1.88
CA VAL A 22 -10.40 5.35 -3.06
C VAL A 22 -10.40 6.63 -3.88
N LEU A 23 -11.55 7.27 -4.09
CA LEU A 23 -11.66 8.53 -4.83
C LEU A 23 -10.93 9.68 -4.12
N VAL A 24 -11.09 9.80 -2.81
CA VAL A 24 -10.40 10.84 -2.02
C VAL A 24 -8.89 10.58 -2.02
N SER A 25 -8.46 9.34 -1.86
CA SER A 25 -7.05 8.96 -1.95
C SER A 25 -6.46 9.29 -3.31
N LEU A 26 -7.19 8.98 -4.40
CA LEU A 26 -6.80 9.33 -5.76
C LEU A 26 -6.69 10.85 -5.96
N LEU A 27 -7.70 11.62 -5.54
CA LEU A 27 -7.69 13.09 -5.64
C LEU A 27 -6.52 13.70 -4.85
N THR A 28 -6.26 13.19 -3.66
CA THR A 28 -5.16 13.65 -2.81
C THR A 28 -3.80 13.38 -3.47
N THR A 29 -3.65 12.19 -4.04
CA THR A 29 -2.42 11.80 -4.76
C THR A 29 -2.24 12.64 -6.03
N LEU A 30 -3.30 12.85 -6.82
CA LEU A 30 -3.24 13.71 -8.00
C LEU A 30 -2.93 15.17 -7.64
N ALA A 31 -3.47 15.69 -6.53
CA ALA A 31 -3.13 17.01 -6.03
C ALA A 31 -1.64 17.12 -5.65
N ASN A 32 -1.06 16.08 -5.03
CA ASN A 32 0.37 16.03 -4.72
C ASN A 32 1.22 16.04 -6.00
N LEU A 33 0.89 15.21 -6.97
CA LEU A 33 1.59 15.14 -8.27
C LEU A 33 1.52 16.48 -9.02
N THR A 34 0.33 17.07 -9.10
CA THR A 34 0.10 18.36 -9.75
C THR A 34 0.87 19.47 -9.05
N LEU A 35 0.89 19.47 -7.71
CA LEU A 35 1.65 20.42 -6.91
C LEU A 35 3.15 20.37 -7.24
N MET A 36 3.75 19.18 -7.21
CA MET A 36 5.19 19.00 -7.45
C MET A 36 5.56 19.31 -8.90
N ALA A 37 4.78 18.82 -9.86
CA ALA A 37 4.98 19.07 -11.27
C ALA A 37 4.88 20.56 -11.62
N THR A 38 3.85 21.26 -11.11
CA THR A 38 3.64 22.70 -11.35
C THR A 38 4.73 23.52 -10.66
N ALA A 39 5.14 23.16 -9.44
CA ALA A 39 6.21 23.87 -8.72
C ALA A 39 7.53 23.76 -9.48
N GLY A 40 7.91 22.58 -9.96
CA GLY A 40 9.12 22.41 -10.77
C GLY A 40 9.08 23.19 -12.07
N TRP A 41 7.98 23.10 -12.80
CA TRP A 41 7.79 23.88 -14.02
C TRP A 41 7.93 25.39 -13.73
N PHE A 42 7.28 25.88 -12.70
CA PHE A 42 7.22 27.30 -12.39
C PHE A 42 8.58 27.87 -12.00
N VAL A 43 9.34 27.17 -11.14
CA VAL A 43 10.69 27.61 -10.75
C VAL A 43 11.61 27.71 -11.96
N THR A 44 11.60 26.70 -12.83
CA THR A 44 12.45 26.72 -14.03
C THR A 44 11.97 27.75 -15.05
N ALA A 45 10.66 27.93 -15.22
CA ALA A 45 10.09 28.94 -16.10
C ALA A 45 10.50 30.36 -15.65
N MET A 46 10.49 30.63 -14.33
CA MET A 46 10.97 31.92 -13.78
C MET A 46 12.46 32.12 -14.03
N ALA A 47 13.28 31.08 -13.86
CA ALA A 47 14.72 31.17 -14.13
C ALA A 47 15.00 31.48 -15.60
N VAL A 48 14.31 30.80 -16.54
CA VAL A 48 14.43 31.06 -17.99
C VAL A 48 13.94 32.46 -18.34
N ALA A 49 12.80 32.92 -17.81
CA ALA A 49 12.28 34.26 -18.04
C ALA A 49 13.24 35.34 -17.55
N GLY A 50 13.85 35.15 -16.36
CA GLY A 50 14.88 36.06 -15.85
C GLY A 50 16.12 36.12 -16.71
N ALA A 51 16.56 34.99 -17.25
CA ALA A 51 17.72 34.93 -18.14
C ALA A 51 17.48 35.56 -19.55
N THR A 52 16.24 35.47 -20.04
CA THR A 52 15.87 35.99 -21.39
C THR A 52 15.23 37.37 -21.36
N GLY A 53 14.95 37.93 -20.15
CA GLY A 53 14.23 39.20 -19.98
C GLY A 53 12.76 39.12 -20.40
N SER A 54 12.17 37.92 -20.52
CA SER A 54 10.79 37.73 -20.93
C SER A 54 9.81 37.79 -19.76
N ALA A 55 8.58 38.29 -20.01
CA ALA A 55 7.54 38.34 -18.99
C ALA A 55 6.93 36.94 -18.79
N ILE A 56 6.67 36.57 -17.55
CA ILE A 56 6.00 35.34 -17.19
C ILE A 56 4.72 35.62 -16.39
N ASN A 57 3.66 34.87 -16.68
CA ASN A 57 2.45 34.87 -15.84
C ASN A 57 2.71 34.05 -14.58
N TYR A 58 2.86 34.71 -13.44
CA TYR A 58 3.08 34.04 -12.13
C TYR A 58 1.77 33.74 -11.39
N PHE A 59 0.66 34.39 -11.75
CA PHE A 59 -0.62 34.23 -11.04
C PHE A 59 -1.21 32.82 -11.21
N THR A 60 -1.24 32.32 -12.42
CA THR A 60 -1.84 31.02 -12.71
C THR A 60 -1.10 29.87 -12.02
N PRO A 61 0.23 29.70 -12.16
CA PRO A 61 0.96 28.63 -11.48
C PRO A 61 0.89 28.74 -9.95
N SER A 62 1.03 29.97 -9.39
CA SER A 62 0.96 30.13 -7.94
C SER A 62 -0.45 29.84 -7.38
N SER A 63 -1.51 30.11 -8.13
CA SER A 63 -2.89 29.74 -7.75
C SER A 63 -3.10 28.22 -7.77
N ILE A 64 -2.58 27.54 -8.79
CA ILE A 64 -2.62 26.06 -8.87
C ILE A 64 -1.86 25.45 -7.69
N ILE A 65 -0.65 25.94 -7.38
CA ILE A 65 0.17 25.48 -6.26
C ILE A 65 -0.57 25.64 -4.92
N ARG A 66 -1.17 26.81 -4.67
CA ARG A 66 -1.94 27.06 -3.44
C ARG A 66 -3.15 26.14 -3.33
N PHE A 67 -3.93 26.04 -4.41
CA PHE A 67 -5.12 25.17 -4.44
C PHE A 67 -4.76 23.71 -4.20
N THR A 68 -3.79 23.18 -4.93
CA THR A 68 -3.35 21.78 -4.81
C THR A 68 -2.71 21.50 -3.45
N ALA A 69 -2.01 22.46 -2.84
CA ALA A 69 -1.48 22.34 -1.48
C ALA A 69 -2.59 22.20 -0.44
N ILE A 70 -3.66 23.00 -0.56
CA ILE A 70 -4.84 22.92 0.31
C ILE A 70 -5.54 21.58 0.12
N VAL A 71 -5.80 21.19 -1.13
CA VAL A 71 -6.44 19.90 -1.45
C VAL A 71 -5.61 18.73 -0.94
N ARG A 72 -4.27 18.75 -1.12
CA ARG A 72 -3.37 17.72 -0.58
C ARG A 72 -3.47 17.61 0.93
N THR A 73 -3.44 18.74 1.64
CA THR A 73 -3.44 18.74 3.11
C THR A 73 -4.79 18.33 3.67
N GLY A 74 -5.86 18.95 3.21
CA GLY A 74 -7.24 18.60 3.62
C GLY A 74 -7.62 17.19 3.16
N GLY A 75 -7.24 16.84 1.93
CA GLY A 75 -7.49 15.51 1.36
C GLY A 75 -6.84 14.39 2.18
N ARG A 76 -5.61 14.55 2.67
CA ARG A 76 -4.97 13.54 3.55
C ARG A 76 -5.74 13.32 4.86
N TRP A 77 -6.33 14.36 5.40
CA TRP A 77 -7.16 14.24 6.60
C TRP A 77 -8.46 13.49 6.27
N ILE A 78 -9.15 13.91 5.20
CA ILE A 78 -10.40 13.27 4.75
C ILE A 78 -10.15 11.81 4.37
N ASP A 79 -9.07 11.50 3.64
CA ASP A 79 -8.66 10.14 3.26
C ASP A 79 -8.51 9.24 4.49
N ARG A 80 -7.87 9.74 5.54
CA ARG A 80 -7.72 9.00 6.80
C ARG A 80 -9.07 8.73 7.46
N VAL A 81 -9.92 9.75 7.58
CA VAL A 81 -11.23 9.62 8.22
C VAL A 81 -12.16 8.69 7.43
N LEU A 82 -12.25 8.89 6.11
CA LEU A 82 -13.07 8.05 5.23
C LEU A 82 -12.54 6.62 5.14
N GLY A 83 -11.21 6.45 5.10
CA GLY A 83 -10.59 5.13 5.10
C GLY A 83 -10.95 4.34 6.35
N HIS A 84 -10.86 4.93 7.53
CA HIS A 84 -11.27 4.29 8.77
C HIS A 84 -12.79 4.02 8.83
N GLU A 85 -13.63 4.97 8.43
CA GLU A 85 -15.09 4.77 8.40
C GLU A 85 -15.49 3.64 7.44
N ALA A 86 -14.90 3.62 6.23
CA ALA A 86 -15.11 2.56 5.27
C ALA A 86 -14.73 1.18 5.84
N THR A 87 -13.62 1.13 6.56
CA THR A 87 -13.13 -0.09 7.21
C THR A 87 -14.03 -0.54 8.34
N PHE A 88 -14.48 0.35 9.23
CA PHE A 88 -15.39 -0.03 10.30
C PHE A 88 -16.73 -0.59 9.77
N ARG A 89 -17.25 -0.02 8.70
CA ARG A 89 -18.46 -0.54 8.04
C ARG A 89 -18.23 -1.91 7.39
N LEU A 90 -17.07 -2.10 6.79
CA LEU A 90 -16.64 -3.38 6.24
C LEU A 90 -16.52 -4.45 7.32
N LEU A 91 -15.90 -4.12 8.46
CA LEU A 91 -15.79 -5.01 9.61
C LEU A 91 -17.17 -5.38 10.18
N ALA A 92 -18.05 -4.38 10.37
CA ALA A 92 -19.40 -4.59 10.85
C ALA A 92 -20.20 -5.51 9.93
N ALA A 93 -20.15 -5.28 8.60
CA ALA A 93 -20.81 -6.13 7.61
C ALA A 93 -20.27 -7.57 7.63
N THR A 94 -18.95 -7.72 7.76
CA THR A 94 -18.29 -9.03 7.80
C THR A 94 -18.63 -9.79 9.07
N ARG A 95 -18.57 -9.12 10.24
CA ARG A 95 -18.95 -9.73 11.53
C ARG A 95 -20.41 -10.19 11.54
N THR A 96 -21.34 -9.35 11.07
CA THR A 96 -22.76 -9.70 10.98
C THR A 96 -22.98 -10.89 10.06
N ALA A 97 -22.33 -10.94 8.91
CA ALA A 97 -22.48 -12.05 7.98
C ALA A 97 -21.89 -13.37 8.51
N LEU A 98 -20.77 -13.30 9.22
CA LEU A 98 -20.16 -14.46 9.88
C LEU A 98 -21.03 -14.96 11.03
N PHE A 99 -21.54 -14.07 11.87
CA PHE A 99 -22.40 -14.42 12.99
C PHE A 99 -23.66 -15.15 12.51
N ARG A 100 -24.34 -14.65 11.47
CA ARG A 100 -25.51 -15.33 10.87
C ARG A 100 -25.20 -16.73 10.36
N ARG A 101 -23.99 -16.94 9.84
CA ARG A 101 -23.56 -18.28 9.37
C ARG A 101 -23.28 -19.22 10.52
N LEU A 102 -22.69 -18.73 11.62
CA LEU A 102 -22.47 -19.52 12.84
C LEU A 102 -23.79 -19.87 13.51
N GLU A 103 -24.72 -18.93 13.59
CA GLU A 103 -26.08 -19.16 14.12
C GLU A 103 -26.79 -20.30 13.36
N ALA A 104 -26.62 -20.36 12.05
CA ALA A 104 -27.24 -21.39 11.21
C ALA A 104 -26.71 -22.83 11.46
N ILE A 105 -25.51 -22.98 12.03
CA ILE A 105 -24.87 -24.27 12.34
C ILE A 105 -24.90 -24.62 13.84
N ALA A 106 -25.33 -23.68 14.68
CA ALA A 106 -25.45 -23.89 16.12
C ALA A 106 -26.73 -24.70 16.44
N PRO A 107 -26.75 -25.53 17.57
CA PRO A 107 -25.59 -25.81 18.42
C PRO A 107 -24.70 -26.95 17.90
N ALA A 108 -25.23 -27.89 17.14
CA ALA A 108 -24.62 -29.19 16.83
C ALA A 108 -23.27 -29.08 16.09
N GLY A 109 -23.06 -28.00 15.32
CA GLY A 109 -21.78 -27.76 14.58
C GLY A 109 -20.69 -27.05 15.40
N LEU A 110 -20.99 -26.70 16.67
CA LEU A 110 -20.06 -25.94 17.53
C LEU A 110 -19.62 -26.75 18.76
N ASP A 111 -20.13 -27.96 18.95
CA ASP A 111 -19.87 -28.78 20.14
C ASP A 111 -18.39 -29.11 20.37
N ASP A 112 -17.60 -29.22 19.28
CA ASP A 112 -16.14 -29.45 19.33
C ASP A 112 -15.31 -28.18 19.51
N LEU A 113 -15.92 -27.00 19.49
CA LEU A 113 -15.24 -25.72 19.56
C LEU A 113 -15.58 -25.02 20.88
N ARG A 114 -14.56 -24.76 21.70
CA ARG A 114 -14.74 -23.91 22.88
C ARG A 114 -15.21 -22.52 22.45
N SER A 115 -16.30 -22.02 23.00
CA SER A 115 -16.94 -20.75 22.63
C SER A 115 -16.00 -19.56 22.73
N SER A 116 -15.02 -19.58 23.66
CA SER A 116 -13.97 -18.57 23.80
C SER A 116 -12.97 -18.59 22.62
N GLU A 117 -12.64 -19.78 22.10
CA GLU A 117 -11.70 -19.93 20.98
C GLU A 117 -12.33 -19.45 19.65
N VAL A 118 -13.59 -19.77 19.41
CA VAL A 118 -14.34 -19.29 18.24
C VAL A 118 -14.43 -17.77 18.24
N GLY A 119 -14.77 -17.17 19.38
CA GLY A 119 -14.87 -15.71 19.51
C GLY A 119 -13.53 -15.00 19.30
N ALA A 120 -12.45 -15.53 19.86
CA ALA A 120 -11.10 -14.98 19.70
C ALA A 120 -10.59 -15.08 18.25
N ARG A 121 -10.76 -16.23 17.59
CA ARG A 121 -10.40 -16.44 16.17
C ARG A 121 -11.20 -15.53 15.26
N LEU A 122 -12.51 -15.44 15.47
CA LEU A 122 -13.40 -14.57 14.70
C LEU A 122 -12.95 -13.11 14.76
N LYS A 123 -12.59 -12.62 15.94
CA LYS A 123 -12.11 -11.26 16.14
C LYS A 123 -10.81 -11.03 15.38
N LEU A 124 -9.82 -11.91 15.56
CA LEU A 124 -8.49 -11.77 14.95
C LEU A 124 -8.53 -11.84 13.41
N ASP A 125 -9.31 -12.77 12.86
CA ASP A 125 -9.38 -12.97 11.41
C ASP A 125 -10.14 -11.84 10.72
N VAL A 126 -11.18 -11.31 11.37
CA VAL A 126 -11.92 -10.17 10.85
C VAL A 126 -11.09 -8.89 10.93
N ASP A 127 -10.37 -8.65 12.04
CA ASP A 127 -9.51 -7.47 12.20
C ASP A 127 -8.35 -7.48 11.17
N ARG A 128 -7.86 -8.65 10.75
CA ARG A 128 -6.87 -8.76 9.65
C ARG A 128 -7.43 -8.33 8.29
N LEU A 129 -8.72 -8.49 8.04
CA LEU A 129 -9.35 -8.06 6.77
C LEU A 129 -9.34 -6.53 6.60
N GLU A 130 -9.32 -5.78 7.70
CA GLU A 130 -9.14 -4.33 7.70
C GLU A 130 -7.86 -3.92 6.94
N LEU A 131 -6.75 -4.57 7.29
CA LEU A 131 -5.45 -4.28 6.68
C LEU A 131 -5.42 -4.59 5.19
N VAL A 132 -6.19 -5.58 4.73
CA VAL A 132 -6.24 -5.97 3.31
C VAL A 132 -6.82 -4.85 2.45
N PHE A 133 -7.90 -4.20 2.88
CA PHE A 133 -8.48 -3.10 2.10
C PHE A 133 -7.60 -1.85 2.11
N LEU A 134 -7.26 -1.34 3.30
CA LEU A 134 -6.53 -0.07 3.45
C LEU A 134 -5.08 -0.13 2.96
N ARG A 135 -4.41 -1.27 3.18
CA ARG A 135 -2.98 -1.39 2.89
C ARG A 135 -2.66 -2.13 1.59
N LEU A 136 -3.63 -2.77 0.96
CA LEU A 136 -3.40 -3.54 -0.26
C LEU A 136 -4.31 -3.07 -1.40
N ILE A 137 -5.63 -3.18 -1.26
CA ILE A 137 -6.56 -2.96 -2.39
C ILE A 137 -6.59 -1.49 -2.80
N ALA A 138 -6.84 -0.57 -1.86
CA ALA A 138 -6.96 0.85 -2.16
C ALA A 138 -5.66 1.45 -2.73
N PRO A 139 -4.47 1.24 -2.12
CA PRO A 139 -3.21 1.76 -2.68
C PRO A 139 -2.87 1.19 -4.06
N ILE A 140 -3.12 -0.11 -4.31
CA ILE A 140 -2.85 -0.73 -5.62
C ILE A 140 -3.73 -0.08 -6.70
N LEU A 141 -5.03 0.12 -6.44
CA LEU A 141 -5.93 0.76 -7.40
C LEU A 141 -5.48 2.19 -7.70
N VAL A 142 -5.15 2.96 -6.67
CA VAL A 142 -4.66 4.34 -6.84
C VAL A 142 -3.35 4.36 -7.61
N ALA A 143 -2.39 3.51 -7.25
CA ALA A 143 -1.08 3.44 -7.92
C ALA A 143 -1.20 3.06 -9.41
N LEU A 144 -2.08 2.12 -9.76
CA LEU A 144 -2.33 1.74 -11.16
C LEU A 144 -2.92 2.91 -11.96
N ILE A 145 -3.94 3.59 -11.43
CA ILE A 145 -4.56 4.73 -12.11
C ILE A 145 -3.55 5.87 -12.27
N VAL A 146 -2.82 6.19 -11.20
CA VAL A 146 -1.80 7.25 -11.20
C VAL A 146 -0.67 6.92 -12.15
N GLY A 147 -0.15 5.70 -12.13
CA GLY A 147 0.91 5.25 -13.04
C GLY A 147 0.52 5.40 -14.50
N VAL A 148 -0.71 5.01 -14.86
CA VAL A 148 -1.23 5.20 -16.23
C VAL A 148 -1.33 6.69 -16.58
N LEU A 149 -1.88 7.52 -15.67
CA LEU A 149 -2.01 8.96 -15.91
C LEU A 149 -0.66 9.63 -16.07
N VAL A 150 0.34 9.29 -15.26
CA VAL A 150 1.70 9.83 -15.38
C VAL A 150 2.32 9.47 -16.73
N VAL A 151 2.22 8.23 -17.17
CA VAL A 151 2.71 7.80 -18.49
C VAL A 151 2.00 8.56 -19.63
N LEU A 152 0.68 8.76 -19.53
CA LEU A 152 -0.09 9.54 -20.51
C LEU A 152 0.36 11.00 -20.57
N VAL A 153 0.60 11.64 -19.41
CA VAL A 153 1.12 13.02 -19.35
C VAL A 153 2.50 13.12 -19.98
N ILE A 154 3.39 12.15 -19.72
CA ILE A 154 4.72 12.11 -20.32
C ILE A 154 4.63 11.92 -21.85
N ALA A 155 3.77 11.04 -22.31
CA ALA A 155 3.55 10.81 -23.75
C ALA A 155 2.99 12.05 -24.47
N TRP A 156 2.15 12.82 -23.79
CA TRP A 156 1.54 14.02 -24.34
C TRP A 156 2.48 15.23 -24.37
N ARG A 157 3.30 15.40 -23.32
CA ARG A 157 4.20 16.56 -23.15
C ARG A 157 5.61 16.31 -23.67
N GLY A 158 6.04 15.07 -23.66
CA GLY A 158 7.39 14.66 -23.99
C GLY A 158 7.50 13.86 -25.28
N ASP A 159 8.47 12.97 -25.30
CA ASP A 159 8.74 12.04 -26.39
C ASP A 159 8.16 10.66 -26.06
N GLY A 160 7.61 9.97 -27.06
CA GLY A 160 7.11 8.59 -26.90
C GLY A 160 8.16 7.61 -26.36
N THR A 161 9.43 7.83 -26.68
CA THR A 161 10.56 7.05 -26.16
C THR A 161 10.73 7.22 -24.65
N LEU A 162 10.61 8.46 -24.14
CA LEU A 162 10.64 8.76 -22.71
C LEU A 162 9.45 8.12 -21.99
N ALA A 163 8.25 8.25 -22.57
CA ALA A 163 7.04 7.63 -21.99
C ALA A 163 7.16 6.10 -21.91
N ALA A 164 7.67 5.46 -22.96
CA ALA A 164 7.88 4.02 -23.00
C ALA A 164 8.92 3.55 -21.96
N ALA A 165 10.03 4.29 -21.82
CA ALA A 165 11.06 3.97 -20.83
C ALA A 165 10.53 4.09 -19.40
N ILE A 166 9.80 5.15 -19.06
CA ILE A 166 9.20 5.33 -17.74
C ILE A 166 8.09 4.30 -17.49
N ALA A 167 7.26 3.98 -18.49
CA ALA A 167 6.25 2.92 -18.38
C ALA A 167 6.91 1.58 -18.07
N ALA A 168 8.01 1.23 -18.73
CA ALA A 168 8.75 0.00 -18.46
C ALA A 168 9.30 -0.03 -17.02
N ILE A 169 9.86 1.06 -16.52
CA ILE A 169 10.38 1.15 -15.14
C ILE A 169 9.23 1.00 -14.12
N ILE A 170 8.10 1.67 -14.35
CA ILE A 170 6.92 1.56 -13.48
C ILE A 170 6.40 0.11 -13.48
N VAL A 171 6.26 -0.53 -14.64
CA VAL A 171 5.77 -1.90 -14.73
C VAL A 171 6.73 -2.88 -14.05
N ILE A 172 8.02 -2.74 -14.28
CA ILE A 172 9.04 -3.61 -13.67
C ILE A 172 9.12 -3.35 -12.16
N GLY A 173 9.28 -2.10 -11.75
CA GLY A 173 9.51 -1.71 -10.35
C GLY A 173 8.26 -1.84 -9.48
N ALA A 174 7.12 -1.35 -9.94
CA ALA A 174 5.91 -1.30 -9.14
C ALA A 174 5.00 -2.52 -9.28
N LEU A 175 5.11 -3.33 -10.36
CA LEU A 175 4.24 -4.47 -10.58
C LEU A 175 5.00 -5.80 -10.57
N LEU A 176 5.98 -6.00 -11.47
CA LEU A 176 6.63 -7.30 -11.63
C LEU A 176 7.47 -7.67 -10.40
N LEU A 177 8.24 -6.74 -9.87
CA LEU A 177 9.14 -6.98 -8.77
C LEU A 177 8.42 -7.34 -7.46
N PRO A 178 7.40 -6.57 -7.00
CA PRO A 178 6.62 -6.94 -5.81
C PRO A 178 5.91 -8.29 -5.98
N LEU A 179 5.40 -8.60 -7.18
CA LEU A 179 4.75 -9.89 -7.44
C LEU A 179 5.73 -11.06 -7.33
N LEU A 180 6.95 -10.92 -7.85
CA LEU A 180 7.99 -11.95 -7.74
C LEU A 180 8.42 -12.14 -6.28
N LEU A 181 8.63 -11.06 -5.55
CA LEU A 181 9.00 -11.10 -4.13
C LEU A 181 7.86 -11.66 -3.26
N ALA A 182 6.61 -11.31 -3.55
CA ALA A 182 5.45 -11.88 -2.86
C ALA A 182 5.35 -13.40 -3.07
N ARG A 183 5.57 -13.88 -4.30
CA ARG A 183 5.56 -15.32 -4.60
C ARG A 183 6.66 -16.06 -3.82
N THR A 184 7.87 -15.52 -3.82
CA THR A 184 9.00 -16.16 -3.10
C THR A 184 8.87 -16.04 -1.58
N SER A 185 8.17 -15.05 -1.06
CA SER A 185 7.93 -14.84 0.39
C SER A 185 6.78 -15.68 0.94
N ARG A 186 5.93 -16.23 0.06
CA ARG A 186 4.69 -16.90 0.46
C ARG A 186 4.93 -18.04 1.44
N ALA A 187 5.87 -18.93 1.14
CA ALA A 187 6.18 -20.07 2.01
C ALA A 187 6.68 -19.65 3.40
N ALA A 188 7.50 -18.59 3.46
CA ALA A 188 7.99 -18.05 4.74
C ALA A 188 6.85 -17.40 5.54
N ALA A 189 5.95 -16.67 4.87
CA ALA A 189 4.80 -16.03 5.50
C ALA A 189 3.77 -17.06 6.01
N GLU A 190 3.50 -18.12 5.23
CA GLU A 190 2.62 -19.23 5.64
C GLU A 190 3.21 -19.96 6.86
N ARG A 191 4.52 -20.19 6.89
CA ARG A 191 5.21 -20.81 8.02
C ARG A 191 5.19 -19.91 9.27
N GLU A 192 5.43 -18.61 9.13
CA GLU A 192 5.33 -17.64 10.24
C GLU A 192 3.91 -17.63 10.83
N ALA A 193 2.88 -17.56 9.98
CA ALA A 193 1.49 -17.56 10.42
C ALA A 193 1.09 -18.86 11.14
N ALA A 194 1.55 -20.01 10.65
CA ALA A 194 1.30 -21.31 11.29
C ALA A 194 1.97 -21.39 12.68
N LEU A 195 3.23 -20.97 12.78
CA LEU A 195 3.95 -20.92 14.06
C LEU A 195 3.31 -19.93 15.04
N ALA A 196 2.87 -18.77 14.57
CA ALA A 196 2.18 -17.78 15.40
C ALA A 196 0.89 -18.37 16.02
N SER A 197 0.09 -19.08 15.23
CA SER A 197 -1.12 -19.73 15.70
C SER A 197 -0.83 -20.85 16.73
N GLN A 198 0.19 -21.67 16.46
CA GLN A 198 0.61 -22.74 17.38
C GLN A 198 1.12 -22.20 18.71
N ILE A 199 1.96 -21.14 18.67
CA ILE A 199 2.48 -20.48 19.88
C ILE A 199 1.33 -19.91 20.70
N GLN A 200 0.37 -19.27 20.05
CA GLN A 200 -0.79 -18.69 20.74
C GLN A 200 -1.63 -19.77 21.44
N SER A 201 -1.99 -20.86 20.75
CA SER A 201 -2.74 -21.97 21.37
C SER A 201 -1.99 -22.58 22.54
N ARG A 202 -0.69 -22.85 22.38
CA ARG A 202 0.12 -23.42 23.46
C ARG A 202 0.31 -22.49 24.65
N THR A 203 0.41 -21.18 24.39
CA THR A 203 0.49 -20.20 25.49
C THR A 203 -0.80 -20.21 26.31
N ILE A 204 -1.96 -20.26 25.66
CA ILE A 204 -3.25 -20.36 26.36
C ILE A 204 -3.33 -21.68 27.16
N GLU A 205 -2.98 -22.81 26.55
CA GLU A 205 -2.96 -24.12 27.24
C GLU A 205 -2.01 -24.13 28.44
N HIS A 206 -0.85 -23.47 28.33
CA HIS A 206 0.09 -23.32 29.45
C HIS A 206 -0.48 -22.50 30.60
N LEU A 207 -1.15 -21.40 30.29
CA LEU A 207 -1.75 -20.53 31.30
C LEU A 207 -2.94 -21.22 32.00
N ASP A 208 -3.79 -21.89 31.23
CA ASP A 208 -4.92 -22.63 31.75
C ASP A 208 -4.50 -23.84 32.64
N GLY A 209 -3.39 -24.49 32.23
CA GLY A 209 -2.84 -25.65 32.93
C GLY A 209 -1.71 -25.33 33.93
N LEU A 210 -1.41 -24.03 34.20
CA LEU A 210 -0.25 -23.63 34.97
C LEU A 210 -0.13 -24.27 36.35
N ALA A 211 -1.24 -24.37 37.08
CA ALA A 211 -1.25 -25.00 38.39
C ALA A 211 -0.84 -26.48 38.34
N ALA A 212 -1.34 -27.22 37.36
CA ALA A 212 -1.00 -28.63 37.16
C ALA A 212 0.47 -28.78 36.75
N LEU A 213 0.96 -27.89 35.89
CA LEU A 213 2.35 -27.89 35.43
C LEU A 213 3.36 -27.63 36.56
N LEU A 214 3.03 -26.71 37.48
CA LEU A 214 3.86 -26.42 38.64
C LEU A 214 3.91 -27.61 39.60
N ILE A 215 2.79 -28.34 39.77
CA ILE A 215 2.74 -29.53 40.60
C ILE A 215 3.56 -30.69 40.02
N THR A 216 3.53 -30.84 38.67
CA THR A 216 4.25 -31.93 37.99
C THR A 216 5.71 -31.57 37.72
N GLY A 217 6.15 -30.31 37.87
CA GLY A 217 7.52 -29.84 37.58
C GLY A 217 7.85 -29.80 36.10
N ASP A 218 6.84 -29.83 35.22
CA ASP A 218 6.99 -29.85 33.73
C ASP A 218 6.99 -28.45 33.10
N ASP A 219 6.86 -27.41 33.94
CA ASP A 219 6.77 -26.00 33.55
C ASP A 219 8.03 -25.55 32.77
N ARG A 220 9.21 -25.90 33.22
CA ARG A 220 10.50 -25.54 32.57
C ARG A 220 10.63 -26.16 31.18
N ARG A 221 10.37 -27.46 31.06
CA ARG A 221 10.44 -28.17 29.78
C ARG A 221 9.50 -27.58 28.72
N ARG A 222 8.29 -27.24 29.12
CA ARG A 222 7.30 -26.62 28.23
C ARG A 222 7.67 -25.19 27.88
N SER A 223 8.24 -24.43 28.82
CA SER A 223 8.78 -23.09 28.56
C SER A 223 9.91 -23.13 27.54
N ASP A 224 10.85 -24.10 27.66
CA ASP A 224 11.94 -24.26 26.69
C ASP A 224 11.42 -24.63 25.28
N GLN A 225 10.41 -25.49 25.20
CA GLN A 225 9.77 -25.82 23.93
C GLN A 225 9.10 -24.59 23.28
N LEU A 226 8.43 -23.77 24.08
CA LEU A 226 7.82 -22.53 23.60
C LEU A 226 8.89 -21.53 23.11
N ALA A 227 10.00 -21.41 23.85
CA ALA A 227 11.13 -20.57 23.47
C ALA A 227 11.77 -21.02 22.13
N GLN A 228 11.91 -22.33 21.90
CA GLN A 228 12.39 -22.87 20.63
C GLN A 228 11.45 -22.53 19.47
N GLN A 229 10.14 -22.70 19.65
CA GLN A 229 9.14 -22.34 18.62
C GLN A 229 9.14 -20.84 18.33
N LEU A 230 9.31 -20.01 19.37
CA LEU A 230 9.44 -18.56 19.21
C LEU A 230 10.68 -18.22 18.40
N ALA A 231 11.81 -18.89 18.66
CA ALA A 231 13.04 -18.70 17.88
C ALA A 231 12.87 -19.11 16.40
N GLU A 232 12.13 -20.20 16.11
CA GLU A 232 11.79 -20.59 14.74
C GLU A 232 10.87 -19.58 14.05
N ARG A 233 9.86 -19.07 14.75
CA ARG A 233 8.98 -18.00 14.27
C ARG A 233 9.78 -16.75 13.92
N LEU A 234 10.67 -16.31 14.80
CA LEU A 234 11.55 -15.14 14.56
C LEU A 234 12.44 -15.31 13.32
N LYS A 235 12.91 -16.53 13.04
CA LYS A 235 13.65 -16.80 11.79
C LYS A 235 12.77 -16.65 10.56
N ALA A 236 11.55 -17.17 10.59
CA ALA A 236 10.59 -17.02 9.48
C ALA A 236 10.18 -15.55 9.27
N GLU A 237 9.91 -14.82 10.36
CA GLU A 237 9.59 -13.39 10.35
C GLU A 237 10.73 -12.57 9.75
N ARG A 238 11.98 -12.81 10.16
CA ARG A 238 13.16 -12.15 9.57
C ARG A 238 13.26 -12.37 8.06
N GLN A 239 12.92 -13.55 7.55
CA GLN A 239 12.94 -13.80 6.12
C GLN A 239 11.89 -12.95 5.38
N VAL A 240 10.69 -12.80 5.95
CA VAL A 240 9.63 -11.95 5.39
C VAL A 240 10.06 -10.47 5.43
N VAL A 241 10.58 -10.00 6.57
CA VAL A 241 11.04 -8.62 6.74
C VAL A 241 12.20 -8.31 5.79
N ASN A 242 13.19 -9.17 5.66
CA ASN A 242 14.33 -8.95 4.76
C ASN A 242 13.88 -8.87 3.28
N ARG A 243 12.92 -9.71 2.87
CA ARG A 243 12.37 -9.64 1.51
C ARG A 243 11.54 -8.38 1.27
N SER A 244 10.80 -7.94 2.27
CA SER A 244 10.07 -6.66 2.22
C SER A 244 11.04 -5.48 2.13
N ALA A 245 12.12 -5.49 2.92
CA ALA A 245 13.17 -4.47 2.84
C ALA A 245 13.87 -4.46 1.46
N LEU A 246 14.14 -5.65 0.90
CA LEU A 246 14.68 -5.76 -0.45
C LEU A 246 13.71 -5.18 -1.50
N ALA A 247 12.41 -5.46 -1.38
CA ALA A 247 11.40 -4.89 -2.27
C ALA A 247 11.41 -3.35 -2.23
N GLN A 248 11.49 -2.78 -1.03
CA GLN A 248 11.55 -1.32 -0.86
C GLN A 248 12.84 -0.73 -1.44
N ALA A 249 13.99 -1.37 -1.21
CA ALA A 249 15.26 -0.93 -1.78
C ALA A 249 15.24 -0.95 -3.31
N MET A 250 14.70 -2.02 -3.91
CA MET A 250 14.57 -2.12 -5.37
C MET A 250 13.58 -1.11 -5.95
N LEU A 251 12.50 -0.76 -5.22
CA LEU A 251 11.60 0.31 -5.62
C LEU A 251 12.32 1.68 -5.57
N GLY A 252 13.15 1.92 -4.56
CA GLY A 252 14.02 3.10 -4.51
C GLY A 252 14.94 3.19 -5.71
N ILE A 253 15.65 2.09 -6.05
CA ILE A 253 16.51 2.02 -7.23
C ILE A 253 15.71 2.28 -8.52
N ALA A 254 14.50 1.76 -8.64
CA ALA A 254 13.64 2.01 -9.79
C ALA A 254 13.24 3.50 -9.88
N SER A 255 12.96 4.16 -8.75
CA SER A 255 12.71 5.60 -8.68
C SER A 255 13.92 6.40 -9.16
N ASP A 256 15.11 6.10 -8.64
CA ASP A 256 16.35 6.79 -9.02
C ASP A 256 16.69 6.57 -10.50
N ALA A 257 16.50 5.35 -11.00
CA ALA A 257 16.67 5.04 -12.42
C ALA A 257 15.68 5.82 -13.30
N ALA A 258 14.41 5.95 -12.86
CA ALA A 258 13.43 6.75 -13.58
C ALA A 258 13.83 8.23 -13.65
N VAL A 259 14.32 8.79 -12.54
CA VAL A 259 14.85 10.16 -12.48
C VAL A 259 16.04 10.32 -13.45
N MET A 260 16.99 9.38 -13.48
CA MET A 260 18.14 9.42 -14.38
C MET A 260 17.74 9.32 -15.85
N VAL A 261 16.74 8.49 -16.17
CA VAL A 261 16.19 8.38 -17.54
C VAL A 261 15.52 9.69 -17.96
N VAL A 262 14.72 10.31 -17.08
CA VAL A 262 14.09 11.61 -17.37
C VAL A 262 15.16 12.69 -17.58
N LEU A 263 16.21 12.74 -16.77
CA LEU A 263 17.30 13.68 -16.92
C LEU A 263 18.06 13.45 -18.22
N GLY A 264 18.47 12.22 -18.52
CA GLY A 264 19.28 11.91 -19.70
C GLY A 264 18.53 12.11 -21.01
N LEU A 265 17.38 11.45 -21.18
CA LEU A 265 16.56 11.56 -22.40
C LEU A 265 15.89 12.94 -22.50
N GLY A 266 15.44 13.50 -21.38
CA GLY A 266 14.83 14.82 -21.34
C GLY A 266 15.83 15.94 -21.64
N ALA A 267 17.05 15.89 -21.12
CA ALA A 267 18.10 16.85 -21.47
C ALA A 267 18.46 16.78 -22.98
N ALA A 268 18.54 15.58 -23.55
CA ALA A 268 18.73 15.41 -24.99
C ALA A 268 17.55 15.98 -25.80
N ALA A 269 16.33 15.84 -25.32
CA ALA A 269 15.13 16.41 -25.93
C ALA A 269 15.14 17.96 -25.85
N VAL A 270 15.61 18.54 -24.75
CA VAL A 270 15.77 19.99 -24.60
C VAL A 270 16.86 20.50 -25.53
N ALA A 271 18.02 19.84 -25.60
CA ALA A 271 19.12 20.22 -26.50
C ALA A 271 18.70 20.18 -27.98
N SER A 272 17.79 19.28 -28.35
CA SER A 272 17.20 19.19 -29.70
C SER A 272 15.95 20.06 -29.91
N ALA A 273 15.64 20.97 -28.98
CA ALA A 273 14.46 21.85 -29.00
C ALA A 273 13.10 21.12 -29.12
N ARG A 274 13.05 19.83 -28.81
CA ARG A 274 11.78 19.03 -28.77
C ARG A 274 11.01 19.20 -27.46
N LEU A 275 11.69 19.60 -26.41
CA LEU A 275 11.11 19.81 -25.08
C LEU A 275 11.57 21.17 -24.53
N ALA A 276 10.67 21.92 -23.88
CA ALA A 276 11.07 23.14 -23.19
C ALA A 276 11.75 22.82 -21.85
N GLY A 277 12.72 23.65 -21.43
CA GLY A 277 13.43 23.47 -20.16
C GLY A 277 12.50 23.35 -18.94
N PRO A 278 11.48 24.21 -18.78
CA PRO A 278 10.49 24.09 -17.72
C PRO A 278 9.70 22.77 -17.73
N ASP A 279 9.42 22.21 -18.93
CA ASP A 279 8.70 20.95 -19.04
C ASP A 279 9.56 19.75 -18.59
N LEU A 280 10.89 19.82 -18.77
CA LEU A 280 11.81 18.81 -18.23
C LEU A 280 11.70 18.72 -16.70
N THR A 281 11.71 19.87 -16.03
CA THR A 281 11.62 19.89 -14.56
C THR A 281 10.23 19.46 -14.07
N LEU A 282 9.16 19.80 -14.82
CA LEU A 282 7.82 19.30 -14.58
C LEU A 282 7.81 17.75 -14.59
N LEU A 283 8.33 17.15 -15.67
CA LEU A 283 8.35 15.70 -15.84
C LEU A 283 9.22 15.02 -14.77
N LEU A 284 10.35 15.64 -14.42
CA LEU A 284 11.25 15.14 -13.39
C LEU A 284 10.54 15.03 -12.03
N LEU A 285 9.91 16.12 -11.56
CA LEU A 285 9.22 16.13 -10.28
C LEU A 285 7.92 15.34 -10.31
N LEU A 286 7.27 15.23 -11.46
CA LEU A 286 6.12 14.35 -11.65
C LEU A 286 6.50 12.89 -11.44
N VAL A 287 7.58 12.44 -12.08
CA VAL A 287 8.07 11.06 -11.96
C VAL A 287 8.57 10.78 -10.55
N LEU A 288 9.35 11.69 -9.96
CA LEU A 288 9.81 11.55 -8.57
C LEU A 288 8.65 11.36 -7.60
N SER A 289 7.61 12.21 -7.70
CA SER A 289 6.42 12.13 -6.84
C SER A 289 5.54 10.90 -7.11
N CYS A 290 5.65 10.29 -8.29
CA CYS A 290 4.89 9.07 -8.62
C CYS A 290 5.37 7.86 -7.80
N PHE A 291 6.64 7.82 -7.43
CA PHE A 291 7.23 6.74 -6.63
C PHE A 291 7.08 6.93 -5.11
N GLU A 292 6.66 8.11 -4.64
CA GLU A 292 6.32 8.36 -3.22
C GLU A 292 5.05 7.62 -2.79
#